data_c253802a8c204f48a22d8250b7e58c0e
#
_entry.id   c253802a8c204f48a22d8250b7e58c0e
#
_cell.length_a   1.000
_cell.length_b   1.000
_cell.length_c   1.000
_cell.angle_alpha   90.00
_cell.angle_beta   90.00
_cell.angle_gamma   90.00
#
_symmetry.space_group_name_H-M   'P 1'
#
loop_
_entity.id
_entity.type
_entity.pdbx_description
1 polymer ?
#
loop_
_entity_poly.entity_id
_entity_poly.type
_entity_poly.pdbx_seq_one_letter_code
_entity_poly.pdbx_strand_id
1 'polypeptide(L)'
;MSLDKKTIVEAAARIADIEGISKVNLTVIAKELGIKSPSLYKHFNGGIEELNKELMLYGWHLLECEITKAAIGKAKDDAIIAICNTYRSFVLQHKGLFEAMQWYNMYQSKEHLEATKGTVAILFQVLEAYGLTEEEKVHSVRVLRGFLQGFCSIESHNGYGNPIPLDDTFNFALKTILNGISDLKK
;
A
#
# COMPACT_ATOMS: atom_id res chain seq x y z
N MET A 1 3.94 -20.60 20.52
CA MET A 1 3.10 -19.66 19.78
C MET A 1 2.08 -20.46 18.99
N SER A 2 0.80 -20.17 19.10
CA SER A 2 -0.22 -20.88 18.29
C SER A 2 -0.05 -20.45 16.83
N LEU A 3 -0.01 -21.40 15.91
CA LEU A 3 0.01 -21.13 14.48
C LEU A 3 -1.39 -20.66 14.09
N ASP A 4 -1.50 -19.41 13.61
CA ASP A 4 -2.71 -18.85 13.07
C ASP A 4 -2.49 -18.25 11.67
N LYS A 5 -3.56 -17.88 10.97
CA LYS A 5 -3.49 -17.27 9.64
C LYS A 5 -2.62 -16.03 9.63
N LYS A 6 -2.71 -15.18 10.65
CA LYS A 6 -1.95 -13.94 10.77
C LYS A 6 -0.45 -14.20 10.78
N THR A 7 0.01 -15.10 11.65
CA THR A 7 1.44 -15.49 11.74
C THR A 7 1.98 -16.00 10.41
N ILE A 8 1.17 -16.77 9.65
CA ILE A 8 1.57 -17.31 8.35
C ILE A 8 1.68 -16.18 7.31
N VAL A 9 0.73 -15.26 7.27
CA VAL A 9 0.73 -14.11 6.34
C VAL A 9 1.89 -13.17 6.66
N GLU A 10 2.19 -12.92 7.93
CA GLU A 10 3.35 -12.13 8.34
C GLU A 10 4.68 -12.76 7.92
N ALA A 11 4.81 -14.09 8.02
CA ALA A 11 5.97 -14.80 7.49
C ALA A 11 6.07 -14.68 5.96
N ALA A 12 4.95 -14.82 5.25
CA ALA A 12 4.88 -14.64 3.80
C ALA A 12 5.30 -13.21 3.39
N ALA A 13 4.85 -12.19 4.12
CA ALA A 13 5.21 -10.80 3.89
C ALA A 13 6.73 -10.58 4.05
N ARG A 14 7.33 -11.10 5.13
CA ARG A 14 8.79 -11.02 5.33
C ARG A 14 9.57 -11.70 4.21
N ILE A 15 9.15 -12.90 3.78
CA ILE A 15 9.78 -13.59 2.65
C ILE A 15 9.66 -12.77 1.37
N ALA A 16 8.47 -12.19 1.10
CA ALA A 16 8.25 -11.33 -0.06
C ALA A 16 9.21 -10.13 -0.05
N ASP A 17 9.37 -9.46 1.08
CA ASP A 17 10.20 -8.25 1.19
C ASP A 17 11.71 -8.56 1.12
N ILE A 18 12.16 -9.71 1.61
CA ILE A 18 13.59 -10.08 1.68
C ILE A 18 14.04 -10.82 0.41
N GLU A 19 13.23 -11.79 -0.07
CA GLU A 19 13.62 -12.72 -1.14
C GLU A 19 12.88 -12.44 -2.45
N GLY A 20 11.86 -11.57 -2.43
CA GLY A 20 10.96 -11.27 -3.54
C GLY A 20 9.70 -12.12 -3.54
N ILE A 21 8.62 -11.54 -4.08
CA ILE A 21 7.28 -12.15 -4.09
C ILE A 21 7.25 -13.53 -4.81
N SER A 22 8.10 -13.73 -5.80
CA SER A 22 8.20 -15.01 -6.53
C SER A 22 8.68 -16.18 -5.67
N LYS A 23 9.29 -15.92 -4.52
CA LYS A 23 9.74 -16.93 -3.56
C LYS A 23 8.65 -17.32 -2.55
N VAL A 24 7.57 -16.57 -2.48
CA VAL A 24 6.47 -16.86 -1.56
C VAL A 24 5.73 -18.12 -2.02
N ASN A 25 5.88 -19.18 -1.27
CA ASN A 25 5.14 -20.45 -1.45
C ASN A 25 5.02 -21.18 -0.11
N LEU A 26 4.05 -22.10 -0.03
CA LEU A 26 3.75 -22.80 1.22
C LEU A 26 4.92 -23.63 1.76
N THR A 27 5.81 -24.13 0.92
CA THR A 27 6.97 -24.92 1.35
C THR A 27 8.02 -24.02 2.03
N VAL A 28 8.32 -22.86 1.44
CA VAL A 28 9.27 -21.87 1.99
C VAL A 28 8.74 -21.33 3.31
N ILE A 29 7.46 -20.96 3.36
CA ILE A 29 6.81 -20.48 4.59
C ILE A 29 6.83 -21.53 5.70
N ALA A 30 6.53 -22.80 5.38
CA ALA A 30 6.60 -23.88 6.36
C ALA A 30 8.01 -24.05 6.94
N LYS A 31 9.02 -23.95 6.10
CA LYS A 31 10.44 -23.99 6.52
C LYS A 31 10.79 -22.81 7.42
N GLU A 32 10.40 -21.59 7.05
CA GLU A 32 10.60 -20.37 7.85
C GLU A 32 9.98 -20.49 9.24
N LEU A 33 8.76 -21.06 9.30
CA LEU A 33 8.04 -21.25 10.57
C LEU A 33 8.43 -22.51 11.35
N GLY A 34 9.34 -23.34 10.81
CA GLY A 34 9.76 -24.59 11.46
C GLY A 34 8.65 -25.63 11.57
N ILE A 35 7.69 -25.64 10.65
CA ILE A 35 6.54 -26.55 10.64
C ILE A 35 6.49 -27.41 9.37
N LYS A 36 5.62 -28.44 9.38
CA LYS A 36 5.38 -29.27 8.18
C LYS A 36 4.37 -28.59 7.25
N SER A 37 4.62 -28.58 5.93
CA SER A 37 3.74 -28.00 4.91
C SER A 37 2.26 -28.41 5.02
N PRO A 38 1.90 -29.67 5.36
CA PRO A 38 0.49 -30.05 5.56
C PRO A 38 -0.25 -29.26 6.63
N SER A 39 0.49 -28.69 7.60
CA SER A 39 -0.13 -27.86 8.65
C SER A 39 -0.66 -26.52 8.10
N LEU A 40 -0.06 -26.00 7.03
CA LEU A 40 -0.50 -24.75 6.39
C LEU A 40 -1.82 -24.91 5.63
N TYR A 41 -2.04 -26.10 5.01
CA TYR A 41 -3.28 -26.37 4.28
C TYR A 41 -4.53 -26.39 5.17
N LYS A 42 -4.37 -26.55 6.49
CA LYS A 42 -5.47 -26.41 7.45
C LYS A 42 -5.94 -24.96 7.60
N HIS A 43 -5.05 -24.01 7.31
CA HIS A 43 -5.33 -22.56 7.41
C HIS A 43 -5.68 -21.95 6.04
N PHE A 44 -5.17 -22.55 4.96
CA PHE A 44 -5.34 -22.11 3.58
C PHE A 44 -5.84 -23.26 2.71
N ASN A 45 -7.15 -23.53 2.77
CA ASN A 45 -7.76 -24.60 1.99
C ASN A 45 -7.66 -24.38 0.48
N GLY A 46 -7.66 -23.11 0.03
CA GLY A 46 -7.41 -22.70 -1.36
C GLY A 46 -5.92 -22.65 -1.73
N GLY A 47 -5.03 -23.10 -0.84
CA GLY A 47 -3.60 -23.17 -1.11
C GLY A 47 -2.94 -21.81 -1.28
N ILE A 48 -2.05 -21.70 -2.26
CA ILE A 48 -1.27 -20.48 -2.52
C ILE A 48 -2.13 -19.30 -2.97
N GLU A 49 -3.23 -19.53 -3.67
CA GLU A 49 -4.13 -18.48 -4.14
C GLU A 49 -4.83 -17.77 -2.96
N GLU A 50 -5.31 -18.54 -1.99
CA GLU A 50 -5.90 -17.98 -0.77
C GLU A 50 -4.84 -17.21 0.03
N LEU A 51 -3.63 -17.75 0.17
CA LEU A 51 -2.53 -17.06 0.84
C LEU A 51 -2.19 -15.73 0.14
N ASN A 52 -2.08 -15.72 -1.18
CA ASN A 52 -1.78 -14.51 -1.95
C ASN A 52 -2.84 -13.44 -1.77
N LYS A 53 -4.12 -13.84 -1.73
CA LYS A 53 -5.22 -12.93 -1.41
C LYS A 53 -5.07 -12.33 -0.01
N GLU A 54 -4.83 -13.16 0.99
CA GLU A 54 -4.63 -12.69 2.37
C GLU A 54 -3.39 -11.79 2.51
N LEU A 55 -2.32 -12.09 1.78
CA LEU A 55 -1.12 -11.26 1.74
C LEU A 55 -1.42 -9.86 1.16
N MET A 56 -2.18 -9.79 0.07
CA MET A 56 -2.64 -8.53 -0.51
C MET A 56 -3.48 -7.73 0.50
N LEU A 57 -4.45 -8.37 1.16
CA LEU A 57 -5.31 -7.72 2.16
C LEU A 57 -4.50 -7.22 3.36
N TYR A 58 -3.53 -8.01 3.81
CA TYR A 58 -2.61 -7.64 4.88
C TYR A 58 -1.80 -6.40 4.53
N GLY A 59 -1.26 -6.31 3.31
CA GLY A 59 -0.52 -5.14 2.85
C GLY A 59 -1.36 -3.86 2.86
N TRP A 60 -2.60 -3.92 2.36
CA TRP A 60 -3.51 -2.77 2.39
C TRP A 60 -3.86 -2.34 3.81
N HIS A 61 -4.12 -3.30 4.70
CA HIS A 61 -4.42 -3.00 6.11
C HIS A 61 -3.21 -2.37 6.83
N LEU A 62 -2.01 -2.90 6.58
CA LEU A 62 -0.78 -2.35 7.18
C LEU A 62 -0.55 -0.90 6.71
N LEU A 63 -0.66 -0.64 5.41
CA LEU A 63 -0.56 0.70 4.84
C LEU A 63 -1.60 1.65 5.43
N GLU A 64 -2.87 1.23 5.53
CA GLU A 64 -3.95 2.02 6.13
C GLU A 64 -3.61 2.44 7.57
N CYS A 65 -3.12 1.50 8.38
CA CYS A 65 -2.69 1.79 9.75
C CYS A 65 -1.59 2.84 9.81
N GLU A 66 -0.59 2.76 8.92
CA GLU A 66 0.53 3.70 8.91
C GLU A 66 0.11 5.10 8.45
N ILE A 67 -0.64 5.22 7.36
CA ILE A 67 -1.10 6.53 6.87
C ILE A 67 -2.09 7.19 7.82
N THR A 68 -2.93 6.39 8.50
CA THR A 68 -3.84 6.90 9.54
C THR A 68 -3.04 7.56 10.66
N LYS A 69 -2.03 6.88 11.19
CA LYS A 69 -1.14 7.42 12.22
C LYS A 69 -0.44 8.69 11.76
N ALA A 70 0.03 8.73 10.51
CA ALA A 70 0.72 9.88 9.95
C ALA A 70 -0.18 11.11 9.78
N ALA A 71 -1.48 10.91 9.55
CA ALA A 71 -2.45 11.98 9.36
C ALA A 71 -2.97 12.58 10.68
N ILE A 72 -2.86 11.87 11.82
CA ILE A 72 -3.36 12.33 13.11
C ILE A 72 -2.75 13.70 13.48
N GLY A 73 -3.63 14.65 13.84
CA GLY A 73 -3.24 15.98 14.26
C GLY A 73 -2.80 16.92 13.11
N LYS A 74 -2.92 16.49 11.86
CA LYS A 74 -2.58 17.28 10.68
C LYS A 74 -3.83 17.60 9.85
N ALA A 75 -3.76 18.66 9.05
CA ALA A 75 -4.84 19.06 8.15
C ALA A 75 -4.30 19.55 6.82
N LYS A 76 -5.13 19.58 5.79
CA LYS A 76 -4.82 20.10 4.45
C LYS A 76 -3.49 19.56 3.91
N ASP A 77 -2.62 20.43 3.42
CA ASP A 77 -1.34 20.10 2.80
C ASP A 77 -0.46 19.26 3.72
N ASP A 78 -0.36 19.60 5.01
CA ASP A 78 0.46 18.86 5.98
C ASP A 78 0.00 17.40 6.14
N ALA A 79 -1.31 17.19 6.14
CA ALA A 79 -1.87 15.83 6.21
C ALA A 79 -1.60 15.04 4.92
N ILE A 80 -1.84 15.65 3.74
CA ILE A 80 -1.59 14.98 2.45
C ILE A 80 -0.11 14.67 2.28
N ILE A 81 0.78 15.61 2.60
CA ILE A 81 2.23 15.41 2.54
C ILE A 81 2.65 14.26 3.47
N ALA A 82 2.14 14.23 4.70
CA ALA A 82 2.44 13.15 5.64
C ALA A 82 1.98 11.78 5.13
N ILE A 83 0.76 11.68 4.59
CA ILE A 83 0.22 10.47 3.98
C ILE A 83 1.09 10.02 2.80
N CYS A 84 1.43 10.93 1.88
CA CYS A 84 2.21 10.61 0.70
C CYS A 84 3.64 10.15 1.03
N ASN A 85 4.30 10.81 1.99
CA ASN A 85 5.63 10.41 2.46
C ASN A 85 5.58 9.02 3.14
N THR A 86 4.55 8.77 3.93
CA THR A 86 4.36 7.46 4.58
C THR A 86 4.10 6.37 3.55
N TYR A 87 3.27 6.63 2.54
CA TYR A 87 3.05 5.70 1.43
C TYR A 87 4.36 5.35 0.72
N ARG A 88 5.17 6.37 0.36
CA ARG A 88 6.47 6.16 -0.30
C ARG A 88 7.42 5.35 0.57
N SER A 89 7.53 5.71 1.87
CA SER A 89 8.37 4.97 2.83
C SER A 89 7.93 3.52 2.96
N PHE A 90 6.63 3.28 3.04
CA PHE A 90 6.05 1.93 3.07
C PHE A 90 6.47 1.11 1.85
N VAL A 91 6.31 1.66 0.64
CA VAL A 91 6.69 0.96 -0.60
C VAL A 91 8.18 0.61 -0.62
N LEU A 92 9.05 1.53 -0.18
CA LEU A 92 10.49 1.28 -0.16
C LEU A 92 10.92 0.25 0.88
N GLN A 93 10.20 0.17 2.00
CA GLN A 93 10.45 -0.80 3.07
C GLN A 93 9.83 -2.18 2.77
N HIS A 94 8.71 -2.22 2.05
CA HIS A 94 7.89 -3.40 1.80
C HIS A 94 7.72 -3.68 0.31
N LYS A 95 8.84 -3.78 -0.43
CA LYS A 95 8.82 -3.92 -1.89
C LYS A 95 8.05 -5.14 -2.36
N GLY A 96 8.30 -6.29 -1.77
CA GLY A 96 7.62 -7.53 -2.12
C GLY A 96 6.15 -7.56 -1.71
N LEU A 97 5.83 -7.01 -0.56
CA LEU A 97 4.44 -6.85 -0.12
C LEU A 97 3.70 -5.87 -1.03
N PHE A 98 4.35 -4.78 -1.43
CA PHE A 98 3.77 -3.83 -2.37
C PHE A 98 3.47 -4.47 -3.73
N GLU A 99 4.31 -5.36 -4.24
CA GLU A 99 4.02 -6.13 -5.45
C GLU A 99 2.75 -6.98 -5.28
N ALA A 100 2.58 -7.66 -4.13
CA ALA A 100 1.36 -8.40 -3.84
C ALA A 100 0.11 -7.51 -3.82
N MET A 101 0.22 -6.28 -3.31
CA MET A 101 -0.89 -5.30 -3.29
C MET A 101 -1.34 -4.88 -4.69
N GLN A 102 -0.49 -5.00 -5.73
CA GLN A 102 -0.85 -4.68 -7.11
C GLN A 102 -1.76 -5.74 -7.75
N TRP A 103 -1.96 -6.88 -7.12
CA TRP A 103 -2.82 -7.96 -7.64
C TRP A 103 -4.32 -7.68 -7.50
N TYR A 104 -4.71 -6.46 -7.12
CA TYR A 104 -6.11 -6.09 -6.91
C TYR A 104 -7.04 -6.40 -8.11
N ASN A 105 -6.51 -6.37 -9.34
CA ASN A 105 -7.27 -6.74 -10.54
C ASN A 105 -7.53 -8.25 -10.67
N MET A 106 -6.73 -9.08 -9.99
CA MET A 106 -6.86 -10.54 -10.00
C MET A 106 -7.91 -11.02 -8.99
N TYR A 107 -8.13 -10.23 -7.93
CA TYR A 107 -9.03 -10.56 -6.83
C TYR A 107 -10.13 -9.50 -6.70
N GLN A 108 -11.05 -9.47 -7.68
CA GLN A 108 -12.23 -8.60 -7.63
C GLN A 108 -13.21 -9.10 -6.56
N SER A 109 -12.78 -9.07 -5.32
CA SER A 109 -13.59 -9.52 -4.20
C SER A 109 -14.15 -8.34 -3.42
N LYS A 110 -15.27 -8.59 -2.74
CA LYS A 110 -15.84 -7.61 -1.81
C LYS A 110 -14.84 -7.24 -0.72
N GLU A 111 -14.07 -8.20 -0.25
CA GLU A 111 -13.05 -8.01 0.78
C GLU A 111 -11.92 -7.08 0.32
N HIS A 112 -11.50 -7.19 -0.94
CA HIS A 112 -10.51 -6.26 -1.50
C HIS A 112 -11.05 -4.83 -1.57
N LEU A 113 -12.30 -4.64 -2.00
CA LEU A 113 -12.93 -3.32 -2.00
C LEU A 113 -13.02 -2.75 -0.59
N GLU A 114 -13.34 -3.56 0.40
CA GLU A 114 -13.37 -3.13 1.80
C GLU A 114 -11.96 -2.77 2.32
N ALA A 115 -10.94 -3.56 2.01
CA ALA A 115 -9.56 -3.31 2.45
C ALA A 115 -8.98 -1.98 1.93
N THR A 116 -9.37 -1.58 0.72
CA THR A 116 -8.89 -0.30 0.13
C THR A 116 -9.72 0.91 0.55
N LYS A 117 -10.95 0.70 1.04
CA LYS A 117 -11.84 1.79 1.46
C LYS A 117 -11.25 2.67 2.56
N GLY A 118 -10.60 2.08 3.56
CA GLY A 118 -10.01 2.83 4.66
C GLY A 118 -8.96 3.82 4.18
N THR A 119 -8.02 3.36 3.36
CA THR A 119 -6.99 4.20 2.74
C THR A 119 -7.58 5.36 1.93
N VAL A 120 -8.63 5.08 1.15
CA VAL A 120 -9.32 6.09 0.36
C VAL A 120 -10.11 7.06 1.26
N ALA A 121 -10.81 6.55 2.27
CA ALA A 121 -11.61 7.35 3.19
C ALA A 121 -10.78 8.40 3.95
N ILE A 122 -9.55 8.06 4.34
CA ILE A 122 -8.63 9.01 5.00
C ILE A 122 -8.33 10.19 4.09
N LEU A 123 -8.02 9.95 2.81
CA LEU A 123 -7.77 11.02 1.84
C LEU A 123 -9.02 11.88 1.63
N PHE A 124 -10.21 11.26 1.50
CA PHE A 124 -11.47 12.01 1.40
C PHE A 124 -11.69 12.91 2.61
N GLN A 125 -11.48 12.39 3.82
CA GLN A 125 -11.63 13.15 5.05
C GLN A 125 -10.68 14.35 5.13
N VAL A 126 -9.41 14.18 4.71
CA VAL A 126 -8.43 15.29 4.67
C VAL A 126 -8.84 16.33 3.62
N LEU A 127 -9.36 15.88 2.47
CA LEU A 127 -9.79 16.78 1.38
C LEU A 127 -11.05 17.59 1.73
N GLU A 128 -11.86 17.20 2.74
CA GLU A 128 -12.97 18.02 3.24
C GLU A 128 -12.51 19.44 3.62
N ALA A 129 -11.31 19.56 4.21
CA ALA A 129 -10.77 20.84 4.64
C ALA A 129 -10.45 21.81 3.48
N TYR A 130 -10.40 21.33 2.24
CA TYR A 130 -10.26 22.18 1.05
C TYR A 130 -11.59 22.70 0.55
N GLY A 131 -12.70 22.12 1.01
CA GLY A 131 -14.08 22.47 0.64
C GLY A 131 -14.38 22.16 -0.82
N LEU A 132 -13.80 21.11 -1.37
CA LEU A 132 -14.05 20.58 -2.72
C LEU A 132 -15.42 19.93 -2.80
N THR A 133 -15.98 19.89 -4.01
CA THR A 133 -17.14 19.06 -4.33
C THR A 133 -16.78 17.58 -4.24
N GLU A 134 -17.77 16.69 -4.14
CA GLU A 134 -17.56 15.23 -4.13
C GLU A 134 -16.79 14.76 -5.38
N GLU A 135 -17.11 15.31 -6.55
CA GLU A 135 -16.46 14.98 -7.80
C GLU A 135 -14.98 15.41 -7.81
N GLU A 136 -14.69 16.63 -7.36
CA GLU A 136 -13.32 17.14 -7.23
C GLU A 136 -12.49 16.34 -6.23
N LYS A 137 -13.08 15.89 -5.11
CA LYS A 137 -12.42 14.96 -4.17
C LYS A 137 -12.08 13.64 -4.85
N VAL A 138 -12.99 13.05 -5.61
CA VAL A 138 -12.73 11.82 -6.38
C VAL A 138 -11.56 12.01 -7.35
N HIS A 139 -11.55 13.11 -8.12
CA HIS A 139 -10.46 13.41 -9.03
C HIS A 139 -9.13 13.60 -8.31
N SER A 140 -9.12 14.34 -7.21
CA SER A 140 -7.93 14.58 -6.39
C SER A 140 -7.34 13.28 -5.83
N VAL A 141 -8.18 12.38 -5.30
CA VAL A 141 -7.76 11.06 -4.81
C VAL A 141 -7.16 10.22 -5.94
N ARG A 142 -7.78 10.23 -7.12
CA ARG A 142 -7.28 9.48 -8.29
C ARG A 142 -5.93 9.99 -8.77
N VAL A 143 -5.73 11.32 -8.81
CA VAL A 143 -4.45 11.94 -9.16
C VAL A 143 -3.37 11.58 -8.16
N LEU A 144 -3.64 11.76 -6.85
CA LEU A 144 -2.70 11.40 -5.78
C LEU A 144 -2.33 9.90 -5.83
N ARG A 145 -3.32 9.03 -5.98
CA ARG A 145 -3.08 7.58 -6.09
C ARG A 145 -2.26 7.23 -7.32
N GLY A 146 -2.59 7.78 -8.48
CA GLY A 146 -1.86 7.53 -9.73
C GLY A 146 -0.41 7.98 -9.63
N PHE A 147 -0.17 9.18 -9.07
CA PHE A 147 1.16 9.69 -8.80
C PHE A 147 1.95 8.76 -7.85
N LEU A 148 1.40 8.47 -6.68
CA LEU A 148 2.07 7.65 -5.67
C LEU A 148 2.40 6.25 -6.20
N GLN A 149 1.42 5.59 -6.82
CA GLN A 149 1.62 4.25 -7.35
C GLN A 149 2.67 4.23 -8.46
N GLY A 150 2.60 5.15 -9.41
CA GLY A 150 3.55 5.24 -10.51
C GLY A 150 4.95 5.62 -10.05
N PHE A 151 5.07 6.69 -9.27
CA PHE A 151 6.36 7.18 -8.77
C PHE A 151 7.07 6.10 -7.93
N CYS A 152 6.39 5.56 -6.91
CA CYS A 152 6.98 4.59 -6.01
C CYS A 152 7.29 3.25 -6.70
N SER A 153 6.46 2.82 -7.67
CA SER A 153 6.75 1.63 -8.46
C SER A 153 8.04 1.78 -9.27
N ILE A 154 8.23 2.92 -9.95
CA ILE A 154 9.46 3.17 -10.71
C ILE A 154 10.67 3.26 -9.76
N GLU A 155 10.53 3.98 -8.64
CA GLU A 155 11.59 4.14 -7.65
C GLU A 155 12.02 2.80 -7.03
N SER A 156 11.07 1.96 -6.62
CA SER A 156 11.35 0.66 -5.98
C SER A 156 12.14 -0.29 -6.88
N HIS A 157 12.03 -0.12 -8.21
CA HIS A 157 12.74 -0.89 -9.22
C HIS A 157 13.98 -0.17 -9.79
N ASN A 158 14.42 0.95 -9.18
CA ASN A 158 15.53 1.78 -9.64
C ASN A 158 15.37 2.27 -11.11
N GLY A 159 14.11 2.56 -11.50
CA GLY A 159 13.78 2.91 -12.88
C GLY A 159 14.08 4.37 -13.28
N TYR A 160 14.47 5.23 -12.31
CA TYR A 160 14.86 6.62 -12.61
C TYR A 160 16.35 6.71 -12.92
N GLY A 161 16.68 7.08 -14.16
CA GLY A 161 18.07 7.14 -14.64
C GLY A 161 18.79 8.49 -14.47
N ASN A 162 18.09 9.56 -14.09
CA ASN A 162 18.69 10.89 -13.92
C ASN A 162 19.26 11.02 -12.48
N PRO A 163 20.45 11.63 -12.28
CA PRO A 163 21.09 11.74 -10.96
C PRO A 163 20.47 12.79 -10.01
N ILE A 164 19.45 13.54 -10.44
CA ILE A 164 18.73 14.48 -9.56
C ILE A 164 18.10 13.67 -8.40
N PRO A 165 18.24 14.14 -7.15
CA PRO A 165 17.65 13.45 -5.99
C PRO A 165 16.14 13.22 -6.15
N LEU A 166 15.71 11.98 -5.91
CA LEU A 166 14.29 11.61 -6.07
C LEU A 166 13.40 12.31 -5.03
N ASP A 167 13.95 12.66 -3.87
CA ASP A 167 13.24 13.45 -2.85
C ASP A 167 12.83 14.82 -3.40
N ASP A 168 13.71 15.49 -4.14
CA ASP A 168 13.40 16.77 -4.75
C ASP A 168 12.28 16.65 -5.79
N THR A 169 12.36 15.58 -6.63
CA THR A 169 11.33 15.31 -7.63
C THR A 169 9.98 14.95 -6.97
N PHE A 170 10.00 14.13 -5.93
CA PHE A 170 8.78 13.77 -5.18
C PHE A 170 8.11 15.00 -4.56
N ASN A 171 8.90 15.84 -3.88
CA ASN A 171 8.42 17.07 -3.27
C ASN A 171 7.91 18.08 -4.31
N PHE A 172 8.59 18.21 -5.45
CA PHE A 172 8.15 19.03 -6.58
C PHE A 172 6.78 18.59 -7.10
N ALA A 173 6.61 17.28 -7.31
CA ALA A 173 5.34 16.72 -7.79
C ALA A 173 4.21 16.92 -6.78
N LEU A 174 4.45 16.65 -5.49
CA LEU A 174 3.47 16.90 -4.43
C LEU A 174 3.04 18.36 -4.39
N LYS A 175 3.99 19.30 -4.40
CA LYS A 175 3.69 20.74 -4.41
C LYS A 175 2.85 21.13 -5.62
N THR A 176 3.17 20.57 -6.80
CA THR A 176 2.41 20.82 -8.04
C THR A 176 0.97 20.34 -7.92
N ILE A 177 0.77 19.12 -7.40
CA ILE A 177 -0.56 18.52 -7.20
C ILE A 177 -1.36 19.35 -6.17
N LEU A 178 -0.76 19.70 -5.03
CA LEU A 178 -1.42 20.47 -3.98
C LEU A 178 -1.82 21.87 -4.44
N ASN A 179 -0.96 22.55 -5.19
CA ASN A 179 -1.30 23.83 -5.81
C ASN A 179 -2.51 23.67 -6.75
N GLY A 180 -2.50 22.64 -7.62
CA GLY A 180 -3.62 22.34 -8.51
C GLY A 180 -4.93 22.07 -7.77
N ILE A 181 -4.88 21.30 -6.67
CA ILE A 181 -6.07 21.05 -5.82
C ILE A 181 -6.57 22.36 -5.17
N SER A 182 -5.67 23.19 -4.69
CA SER A 182 -6.03 24.49 -4.06
C SER A 182 -6.63 25.49 -5.05
N ASP A 183 -6.22 25.44 -6.32
CA ASP A 183 -6.70 26.34 -7.38
C ASP A 183 -8.09 25.96 -7.93
N LEU A 184 -8.59 24.73 -7.67
CA LEU A 184 -9.95 24.32 -8.07
C LEU A 184 -11.05 25.21 -7.47
N LYS A 185 -10.73 25.99 -6.45
CA LYS A 185 -11.67 26.87 -5.75
C LYS A 185 -11.61 28.36 -6.12
N LYS A 186 -10.74 28.71 -7.04
CA LYS A 186 -10.69 30.09 -7.55
C LYS A 186 -11.58 30.25 -8.76
#